data_ad893d0297f262eac59e5185831fc55c
#
_entry.id   ad893d0297f262eac59e5185831fc55c
#
_cell.length_a   1.000
_cell.length_b   1.000
_cell.length_c   1.000
_cell.angle_alpha   90.00
_cell.angle_beta   90.00
_cell.angle_gamma   90.00
#
_symmetry.space_group_name_H-M   'P 1'
#
loop_
_entity.id
_entity.type
_entity.pdbx_description
1 polymer ?
#
loop_
_entity_poly.entity_id
_entity_poly.type
_entity_poly.pdbx_seq_one_letter_code
_entity_poly.pdbx_strand_id
1 'polypeptide(L)'
;MIHRDYSIHTENEPIRIKIYPDRIEISNPGGLYGRLSIDDLGKIKADVRNPFIAAALEILNTTENRYSGIPTIYSEMKKAGLMEPKFEDMRGTFKVTLYNSKRVQADLSEQIIEFCRKPRTKEVLAKEFGFDEKHPAYFINNYILPLIDEGKLKYTIPEKPKSKNQKIVVADN
;
A
#
# COMPACT_ATOMS: atom_id res chain seq x y z
N MET A 1 -6.66 -13.58 11.97
CA MET A 1 -7.40 -14.82 12.33
C MET A 1 -8.90 -14.55 12.48
N ILE A 2 -9.33 -13.61 13.30
CA ILE A 2 -10.77 -13.33 13.61
C ILE A 2 -11.60 -13.03 12.35
N HIS A 3 -11.06 -12.29 11.40
CA HIS A 3 -11.77 -11.89 10.18
C HIS A 3 -11.39 -12.71 8.94
N ARG A 4 -10.55 -13.75 9.08
CA ARG A 4 -10.21 -14.63 7.96
C ARG A 4 -11.43 -15.45 7.54
N ASP A 5 -11.61 -15.62 6.25
CA ASP A 5 -12.56 -16.59 5.69
C ASP A 5 -11.95 -18.00 5.79
N TYR A 6 -12.64 -18.91 6.46
CA TYR A 6 -12.29 -20.32 6.61
C TYR A 6 -13.22 -21.23 5.79
N SER A 7 -13.95 -20.66 4.84
CA SER A 7 -14.79 -21.48 3.94
C SER A 7 -13.94 -22.37 3.04
N ILE A 8 -14.55 -23.38 2.46
CA ILE A 8 -13.91 -24.32 1.54
C ILE A 8 -13.24 -23.62 0.35
N HIS A 9 -13.73 -22.43 -0.03
CA HIS A 9 -13.18 -21.66 -1.15
C HIS A 9 -11.85 -20.98 -0.83
N THR A 10 -11.53 -20.80 0.43
CA THR A 10 -10.34 -20.08 0.91
C THR A 10 -9.47 -20.90 1.85
N GLU A 11 -9.83 -22.16 2.12
CA GLU A 11 -9.12 -23.02 3.09
C GLU A 11 -7.63 -23.16 2.79
N ASN A 12 -7.26 -23.23 1.52
CA ASN A 12 -5.88 -23.36 1.04
C ASN A 12 -5.17 -22.02 0.82
N GLU A 13 -5.84 -20.89 1.07
CA GLU A 13 -5.24 -19.58 0.93
C GLU A 13 -4.68 -19.08 2.26
N PRO A 14 -3.35 -18.93 2.42
CA PRO A 14 -2.77 -18.44 3.65
C PRO A 14 -2.98 -16.93 3.82
N ILE A 15 -2.91 -16.45 5.06
CA ILE A 15 -2.62 -15.05 5.33
C ILE A 15 -1.21 -14.77 4.81
N ARG A 16 -1.03 -13.71 4.03
CA ARG A 16 0.27 -13.35 3.45
C ARG A 16 0.75 -12.04 4.05
N ILE A 17 2.00 -12.03 4.48
CA ILE A 17 2.70 -10.82 4.88
C ILE A 17 3.86 -10.65 3.90
N LYS A 18 3.86 -9.54 3.17
CA LYS A 18 4.93 -9.17 2.25
C LYS A 18 5.63 -7.93 2.78
N ILE A 19 6.94 -8.02 2.93
CA ILE A 19 7.78 -6.93 3.41
C ILE A 19 8.57 -6.38 2.23
N TYR A 20 8.42 -5.08 2.00
CA TYR A 20 9.13 -4.32 0.98
C TYR A 20 10.00 -3.26 1.66
N PRO A 21 10.95 -2.65 0.97
CA PRO A 21 11.78 -1.58 1.54
C PRO A 21 10.97 -0.38 2.04
N ASP A 22 9.84 -0.10 1.42
CA ASP A 22 9.01 1.08 1.66
C ASP A 22 7.69 0.81 2.37
N ARG A 23 7.29 -0.47 2.52
CA ARG A 23 5.98 -0.85 3.07
C ARG A 23 5.90 -2.29 3.53
N ILE A 24 4.88 -2.59 4.29
CA ILE A 24 4.42 -3.95 4.62
C ILE A 24 3.01 -4.10 4.08
N GLU A 25 2.75 -5.20 3.35
CA GLU A 25 1.42 -5.59 2.90
C GLU A 25 0.96 -6.83 3.66
N ILE A 26 -0.20 -6.75 4.28
CA ILE A 26 -0.84 -7.86 4.98
C ILE A 26 -2.13 -8.17 4.23
N SER A 27 -2.26 -9.37 3.67
CA SER A 27 -3.46 -9.80 2.97
C SER A 27 -4.08 -11.01 3.64
N ASN A 28 -5.39 -11.01 3.70
CA ASN A 28 -6.21 -11.98 4.39
C ASN A 28 -7.29 -12.51 3.44
N PRO A 29 -7.45 -13.82 3.27
CA PRO A 29 -8.56 -14.40 2.52
C PRO A 29 -9.91 -14.01 3.13
N GLY A 30 -10.86 -13.70 2.27
CA GLY A 30 -12.14 -13.11 2.63
C GLY A 30 -12.08 -11.59 2.64
N GLY A 31 -13.00 -10.94 1.93
CA GLY A 31 -13.21 -9.51 1.96
C GLY A 31 -13.80 -9.04 3.29
N LEU A 32 -14.28 -7.81 3.35
CA LEU A 32 -15.01 -7.30 4.49
C LEU A 32 -16.24 -8.17 4.77
N TYR A 33 -16.56 -8.35 6.05
CA TYR A 33 -17.64 -9.23 6.47
C TYR A 33 -18.86 -8.43 6.92
N GLY A 34 -20.05 -8.98 6.61
CA GLY A 34 -21.31 -8.36 6.98
C GLY A 34 -21.64 -7.15 6.11
N ARG A 35 -22.05 -6.05 6.75
CA ARG A 35 -22.50 -4.81 6.09
C ARG A 35 -21.40 -3.74 5.99
N LEU A 36 -20.18 -4.09 6.38
CA LEU A 36 -19.06 -3.15 6.45
C LEU A 36 -18.51 -2.86 5.06
N SER A 37 -18.35 -1.61 4.73
CA SER A 37 -17.63 -1.11 3.56
C SER A 37 -16.25 -0.55 3.94
N ILE A 38 -15.41 -0.29 2.94
CA ILE A 38 -14.10 0.37 3.17
C ILE A 38 -14.28 1.73 3.85
N ASP A 39 -15.31 2.48 3.45
CA ASP A 39 -15.57 3.82 3.99
C ASP A 39 -16.06 3.80 5.45
N ASP A 40 -16.54 2.67 5.92
CA ASP A 40 -17.02 2.48 7.28
C ASP A 40 -15.92 2.05 8.26
N LEU A 41 -14.74 1.69 7.75
CA LEU A 41 -13.63 1.19 8.56
C LEU A 41 -13.21 2.19 9.63
N GLY A 42 -13.23 1.73 10.88
CA GLY A 42 -12.90 2.55 12.04
C GLY A 42 -13.96 3.55 12.48
N LYS A 43 -15.10 3.65 11.77
CA LYS A 43 -16.22 4.55 12.08
C LYS A 43 -17.39 3.85 12.74
N ILE A 44 -17.66 2.61 12.34
CA ILE A 44 -18.73 1.79 12.89
C ILE A 44 -18.20 0.48 13.44
N LYS A 45 -19.02 -0.16 14.27
CA LYS A 45 -18.71 -1.48 14.81
C LYS A 45 -18.72 -2.51 13.68
N ALA A 46 -17.60 -3.22 13.52
CA ALA A 46 -17.48 -4.28 12.54
C ALA A 46 -18.21 -5.56 13.00
N ASP A 47 -18.84 -6.25 12.05
CA ASP A 47 -19.32 -7.62 12.28
C ASP A 47 -18.12 -8.58 12.39
N VAL A 48 -18.22 -9.56 13.30
CA VAL A 48 -17.16 -10.54 13.53
C VAL A 48 -17.44 -11.80 12.71
N ARG A 49 -16.56 -12.12 11.77
CA ARG A 49 -16.72 -13.32 10.92
C ARG A 49 -16.62 -14.62 11.73
N ASN A 50 -15.70 -14.67 12.68
CA ASN A 50 -15.41 -15.87 13.47
C ASN A 50 -15.60 -15.58 14.99
N PRO A 51 -16.84 -15.51 15.49
CA PRO A 51 -17.13 -15.09 16.86
C PRO A 51 -16.55 -16.05 17.91
N PHE A 52 -16.51 -17.35 17.65
CA PHE A 52 -15.89 -18.32 18.57
C PHE A 52 -14.38 -18.11 18.72
N ILE A 53 -13.68 -17.82 17.61
CA ILE A 53 -12.25 -17.49 17.67
C ILE A 53 -12.03 -16.18 18.41
N ALA A 54 -12.87 -15.17 18.16
CA ALA A 54 -12.79 -13.90 18.86
C ALA A 54 -12.96 -14.09 20.38
N ALA A 55 -13.99 -14.82 20.80
CA ALA A 55 -14.24 -15.11 22.22
C ALA A 55 -13.08 -15.90 22.88
N ALA A 56 -12.54 -16.90 22.20
CA ALA A 56 -11.39 -17.66 22.72
C ALA A 56 -10.16 -16.80 22.91
N LEU A 57 -9.85 -15.91 21.96
CA LEU A 57 -8.71 -14.99 22.05
C LEU A 57 -8.90 -13.92 23.12
N GLU A 58 -10.14 -13.50 23.38
CA GLU A 58 -10.49 -12.58 24.47
C GLU A 58 -10.26 -13.24 25.84
N ILE A 59 -10.71 -14.49 26.04
CA ILE A 59 -10.47 -15.26 27.26
C ILE A 59 -8.96 -15.42 27.50
N LEU A 60 -8.17 -15.60 26.46
CA LEU A 60 -6.71 -15.72 26.54
C LEU A 60 -5.99 -14.36 26.69
N ASN A 61 -6.72 -13.26 26.82
CA ASN A 61 -6.18 -11.89 26.90
C ASN A 61 -5.20 -11.55 25.74
N THR A 62 -5.36 -12.21 24.57
CA THR A 62 -4.52 -11.96 23.39
C THR A 62 -5.12 -10.91 22.47
N THR A 63 -6.40 -10.59 22.61
CA THR A 63 -7.07 -9.51 21.89
C THR A 63 -8.01 -8.75 22.80
N GLU A 64 -8.09 -7.44 22.58
CA GLU A 64 -9.14 -6.61 23.16
C GLU A 64 -10.24 -6.42 22.13
N ASN A 65 -11.44 -6.86 22.44
CA ASN A 65 -12.61 -6.72 21.53
C ASN A 65 -13.20 -5.29 21.60
N ARG A 66 -12.35 -4.28 21.46
CA ARG A 66 -12.73 -2.87 21.63
C ARG A 66 -12.92 -2.10 20.32
N TYR A 67 -12.92 -2.77 19.18
CA TYR A 67 -13.06 -2.15 17.86
C TYR A 67 -12.06 -1.01 17.57
N SER A 68 -10.95 -0.98 18.30
CA SER A 68 -9.94 0.08 18.26
C SER A 68 -8.84 -0.16 17.22
N GLY A 69 -8.79 -1.35 16.60
CA GLY A 69 -7.67 -1.74 15.73
C GLY A 69 -7.42 -0.77 14.57
N ILE A 70 -8.43 -0.44 13.78
CA ILE A 70 -8.30 0.48 12.65
C ILE A 70 -7.96 1.91 13.11
N PRO A 71 -8.69 2.52 14.06
CA PRO A 71 -8.30 3.82 14.63
C PRO A 71 -6.89 3.84 15.19
N THR A 72 -6.46 2.76 15.86
CA THR A 72 -5.10 2.63 16.39
C THR A 72 -4.06 2.66 15.28
N ILE A 73 -4.26 1.91 14.19
CA ILE A 73 -3.36 1.91 13.03
C ILE A 73 -3.20 3.33 12.49
N TYR A 74 -4.29 4.07 12.23
CA TYR A 74 -4.23 5.46 11.79
C TYR A 74 -3.48 6.36 12.77
N SER A 75 -3.78 6.22 14.07
CA SER A 75 -3.14 7.02 15.12
C SER A 75 -1.64 6.78 15.20
N GLU A 76 -1.21 5.52 15.20
CA GLU A 76 0.21 5.18 15.30
C GLU A 76 1.00 5.56 14.05
N MET A 77 0.44 5.36 12.85
CA MET A 77 1.05 5.83 11.61
C MET A 77 1.23 7.36 11.62
N LYS A 78 0.20 8.09 12.06
CA LYS A 78 0.25 9.56 12.20
C LYS A 78 1.27 10.02 13.23
N LYS A 79 1.31 9.39 14.43
CA LYS A 79 2.30 9.71 15.47
C LYS A 79 3.74 9.48 14.99
N ALA A 80 3.96 8.41 14.22
CA ALA A 80 5.26 8.11 13.64
C ALA A 80 5.62 9.02 12.45
N GLY A 81 4.71 9.90 12.01
CA GLY A 81 4.91 10.77 10.85
C GLY A 81 4.92 9.99 9.52
N LEU A 82 4.39 8.77 9.49
CA LEU A 82 4.31 7.91 8.32
C LEU A 82 3.10 8.26 7.46
N MET A 83 3.10 7.77 6.22
CA MET A 83 1.94 7.87 5.33
C MET A 83 0.74 7.14 5.93
N GLU A 84 -0.47 7.60 5.59
CA GLU A 84 -1.69 6.94 6.03
C GLU A 84 -1.76 5.50 5.52
N PRO A 85 -2.28 4.56 6.34
CA PRO A 85 -2.45 3.18 5.92
C PRO A 85 -3.48 3.10 4.80
N LYS A 86 -3.30 2.16 3.88
CA LYS A 86 -4.27 1.86 2.82
C LYS A 86 -4.98 0.55 3.12
N PHE A 87 -6.30 0.58 3.04
CA PHE A 87 -7.16 -0.60 3.18
C PHE A 87 -7.86 -0.87 1.86
N GLU A 88 -7.83 -2.13 1.42
CA GLU A 88 -8.40 -2.54 0.13
C GLU A 88 -9.19 -3.84 0.32
N ASP A 89 -10.40 -3.86 -0.26
CA ASP A 89 -11.22 -5.07 -0.38
C ASP A 89 -11.34 -5.42 -1.86
N MET A 90 -10.61 -6.45 -2.27
CA MET A 90 -10.46 -6.81 -3.67
C MET A 90 -10.72 -8.30 -3.90
N ARG A 91 -11.78 -8.62 -4.64
CA ARG A 91 -12.05 -9.99 -5.10
C ARG A 91 -11.94 -11.06 -4.00
N GLY A 92 -12.55 -10.80 -2.85
CA GLY A 92 -12.54 -11.74 -1.73
C GLY A 92 -11.24 -11.77 -0.93
N THR A 93 -10.39 -10.76 -1.05
CA THR A 93 -9.18 -10.58 -0.25
C THR A 93 -9.19 -9.21 0.38
N PHE A 94 -9.05 -9.13 1.69
CA PHE A 94 -8.83 -7.88 2.39
C PHE A 94 -7.34 -7.64 2.56
N LYS A 95 -6.86 -6.46 2.15
CA LYS A 95 -5.44 -6.09 2.22
C LYS A 95 -5.24 -4.80 2.99
N VAL A 96 -4.23 -4.81 3.84
CA VAL A 96 -3.73 -3.63 4.54
C VAL A 96 -2.32 -3.33 4.06
N THR A 97 -2.05 -2.10 3.70
CA THR A 97 -0.71 -1.61 3.38
C THR A 97 -0.29 -0.58 4.41
N LEU A 98 0.81 -0.83 5.09
CA LEU A 98 1.46 0.06 6.05
C LEU A 98 2.76 0.57 5.43
N TYR A 99 2.89 1.88 5.29
CA TYR A 99 4.06 2.50 4.67
C TYR A 99 5.13 2.79 5.71
N ASN A 100 6.40 2.56 5.37
CA ASN A 100 7.57 2.91 6.19
C ASN A 100 8.17 4.26 5.77
N SER A 101 7.59 4.94 4.79
CA SER A 101 8.00 6.27 4.40
C SER A 101 7.30 7.30 5.28
N LYS A 102 8.08 8.19 5.87
CA LYS A 102 7.55 9.42 6.45
C LYS A 102 6.78 10.14 5.34
N ARG A 103 5.97 11.12 5.69
CA ARG A 103 5.23 12.02 4.78
C ARG A 103 6.15 12.82 3.82
N VAL A 104 7.11 12.10 3.24
CA VAL A 104 8.24 12.54 2.42
C VAL A 104 7.81 12.55 0.93
N GLN A 105 6.51 12.65 0.64
CA GLN A 105 6.14 12.82 -0.77
C GLN A 105 6.72 14.12 -1.34
N ALA A 106 6.81 15.17 -0.55
CA ALA A 106 7.43 16.42 -1.00
C ALA A 106 8.96 16.23 -1.18
N ASP A 107 9.64 15.66 -0.19
CA ASP A 107 11.10 15.50 -0.22
C ASP A 107 11.55 14.44 -1.24
N LEU A 108 10.86 13.28 -1.32
CA LEU A 108 11.16 12.27 -2.32
C LEU A 108 10.85 12.74 -3.75
N SER A 109 9.78 13.52 -3.92
CA SER A 109 9.45 14.13 -5.20
C SER A 109 10.52 15.11 -5.65
N GLU A 110 11.04 15.93 -4.75
CA GLU A 110 12.14 16.84 -5.03
C GLU A 110 13.44 16.10 -5.39
N GLN A 111 13.77 15.04 -4.65
CA GLN A 111 14.93 14.19 -4.94
C GLN A 111 14.78 13.48 -6.30
N ILE A 112 13.59 12.96 -6.62
CA ILE A 112 13.31 12.36 -7.93
C ILE A 112 13.47 13.38 -9.05
N ILE A 113 12.92 14.58 -8.89
CA ILE A 113 13.03 15.66 -9.89
C ILE A 113 14.50 16.03 -10.08
N GLU A 114 15.24 16.22 -9.00
CA GLU A 114 16.67 16.53 -9.07
C GLU A 114 17.47 15.44 -9.78
N PHE A 115 17.20 14.17 -9.46
CA PHE A 115 17.86 13.02 -10.08
C PHE A 115 17.49 12.87 -11.57
N CYS A 116 16.30 13.32 -11.95
CA CYS A 116 15.80 13.33 -13.34
C CYS A 116 16.27 14.53 -14.16
N ARG A 117 17.13 15.42 -13.64
CA ARG A 117 17.78 16.46 -14.48
C ARG A 117 18.58 15.87 -15.64
N LYS A 118 19.03 14.63 -15.48
CA LYS A 118 19.56 13.83 -16.60
C LYS A 118 18.55 12.72 -16.92
N PRO A 119 18.30 12.40 -18.20
CA PRO A 119 17.37 11.35 -18.60
C PRO A 119 17.71 9.99 -17.98
N ARG A 120 16.78 9.39 -17.23
CA ARG A 120 16.95 8.12 -16.50
C ARG A 120 15.96 7.08 -16.95
N THR A 121 16.36 5.80 -16.96
CA THR A 121 15.43 4.69 -17.23
C THR A 121 14.64 4.35 -15.97
N LYS A 122 13.54 3.61 -16.15
CA LYS A 122 12.67 3.18 -15.05
C LYS A 122 13.40 2.32 -14.02
N GLU A 123 14.27 1.44 -14.52
CA GLU A 123 15.08 0.52 -13.71
C GLU A 123 16.10 1.29 -12.86
N VAL A 124 16.80 2.25 -13.47
CA VAL A 124 17.78 3.08 -12.77
C VAL A 124 17.10 3.91 -11.68
N LEU A 125 15.92 4.47 -11.98
CA LEU A 125 15.13 5.22 -11.00
C LEU A 125 14.68 4.32 -9.84
N ALA A 126 14.11 3.16 -10.13
CA ALA A 126 13.67 2.24 -9.10
C ALA A 126 14.83 1.83 -8.18
N LYS A 127 15.98 1.49 -8.74
CA LYS A 127 17.17 1.11 -8.00
C LYS A 127 17.70 2.22 -7.09
N GLU A 128 17.80 3.45 -7.61
CA GLU A 128 18.31 4.59 -6.86
C GLU A 128 17.49 4.87 -5.60
N PHE A 129 16.16 4.74 -5.72
CA PHE A 129 15.25 4.99 -4.60
C PHE A 129 14.89 3.75 -3.79
N GLY A 130 15.65 2.64 -3.95
CA GLY A 130 15.50 1.42 -3.13
C GLY A 130 14.31 0.53 -3.50
N PHE A 131 13.77 0.68 -4.71
CA PHE A 131 12.71 -0.16 -5.25
C PHE A 131 13.26 -1.28 -6.13
N ASP A 132 12.46 -2.34 -6.34
CA ASP A 132 12.84 -3.46 -7.19
C ASP A 132 13.06 -3.02 -8.65
N GLU A 133 14.31 -3.07 -9.11
CA GLU A 133 14.68 -2.70 -10.48
C GLU A 133 14.10 -3.64 -11.55
N LYS A 134 13.81 -4.90 -11.18
CA LYS A 134 13.20 -5.90 -12.08
C LYS A 134 11.70 -5.69 -12.25
N HIS A 135 11.05 -5.10 -11.25
CA HIS A 135 9.62 -4.84 -11.23
C HIS A 135 9.31 -3.38 -10.83
N PRO A 136 9.78 -2.38 -11.62
CA PRO A 136 9.69 -0.97 -11.26
C PRO A 136 8.26 -0.41 -11.31
N ALA A 137 7.28 -1.21 -11.75
CA ALA A 137 5.92 -0.75 -12.01
C ALA A 137 5.27 -0.06 -10.80
N TYR A 138 5.49 -0.58 -9.59
CA TYR A 138 4.96 0.04 -8.38
C TYR A 138 5.52 1.46 -8.19
N PHE A 139 6.85 1.60 -8.26
CA PHE A 139 7.52 2.88 -8.10
C PHE A 139 7.06 3.88 -9.19
N ILE A 140 7.01 3.42 -10.44
CA ILE A 140 6.57 4.26 -11.55
C ILE A 140 5.14 4.77 -11.35
N ASN A 141 4.21 3.88 -10.99
CA ASN A 141 2.80 4.24 -10.87
C ASN A 141 2.52 5.16 -9.67
N ASN A 142 3.26 5.02 -8.57
CA ASN A 142 2.96 5.76 -7.35
C ASN A 142 3.79 7.03 -7.16
N TYR A 143 4.95 7.13 -7.81
CA TYR A 143 5.88 8.26 -7.62
C TYR A 143 6.19 9.02 -8.91
N ILE A 144 6.31 8.33 -10.04
CA ILE A 144 6.72 8.98 -11.29
C ILE A 144 5.53 9.49 -12.09
N LEU A 145 4.48 8.67 -12.27
CA LEU A 145 3.30 9.10 -13.04
C LEU A 145 2.63 10.34 -12.45
N PRO A 146 2.43 10.45 -11.12
CA PRO A 146 1.89 11.70 -10.55
C PRO A 146 2.72 12.93 -10.91
N LEU A 147 4.05 12.82 -10.90
CA LEU A 147 4.94 13.93 -11.27
C LEU A 147 4.89 14.26 -12.77
N ILE A 148 4.60 13.27 -13.62
CA ILE A 148 4.36 13.50 -15.06
C ILE A 148 3.01 14.17 -15.26
N ASP A 149 1.96 13.72 -14.55
CA ASP A 149 0.62 14.31 -14.62
C ASP A 149 0.59 15.76 -14.10
N GLU A 150 1.44 16.08 -13.10
CA GLU A 150 1.67 17.43 -12.60
C GLU A 150 2.56 18.30 -13.54
N GLY A 151 3.08 17.71 -14.62
CA GLY A 151 3.95 18.42 -15.56
C GLY A 151 5.37 18.71 -15.05
N LYS A 152 5.80 18.08 -13.94
CA LYS A 152 7.15 18.22 -13.37
C LYS A 152 8.18 17.34 -14.06
N LEU A 153 7.75 16.17 -14.53
CA LEU A 153 8.55 15.21 -15.29
C LEU A 153 7.90 14.95 -16.65
N LYS A 154 8.68 14.48 -17.61
CA LYS A 154 8.20 14.07 -18.93
C LYS A 154 8.91 12.83 -19.44
N TYR A 155 8.26 12.10 -20.32
CA TYR A 155 8.87 11.04 -21.11
C TYR A 155 9.74 11.62 -22.23
N THR A 156 10.91 11.03 -22.46
CA THR A 156 11.77 11.42 -23.60
C THR A 156 11.19 10.99 -24.94
N ILE A 157 10.32 9.96 -24.95
CA ILE A 157 9.60 9.47 -26.13
C ILE A 157 8.11 9.38 -25.77
N PRO A 158 7.37 10.51 -25.77
CA PRO A 158 5.96 10.52 -25.32
C PRO A 158 5.06 9.61 -26.17
N GLU A 159 5.33 9.49 -27.45
CA GLU A 159 4.55 8.71 -28.41
C GLU A 159 4.67 7.19 -28.18
N LYS A 160 5.71 6.75 -27.46
CA LYS A 160 5.95 5.33 -27.13
C LYS A 160 6.30 5.13 -25.65
N PRO A 161 5.34 5.31 -24.72
CA PRO A 161 5.60 5.21 -23.27
C PRO A 161 6.15 3.85 -22.80
N LYS A 162 5.88 2.79 -23.58
CA LYS A 162 6.34 1.42 -23.29
C LYS A 162 7.64 1.03 -23.99
N SER A 163 8.30 1.97 -24.68
CA SER A 163 9.58 1.71 -25.37
C SER A 163 10.66 1.27 -24.38
N LYS A 164 11.49 0.30 -24.74
CA LYS A 164 12.67 -0.11 -23.95
C LYS A 164 13.70 1.02 -23.80
N ASN A 165 13.71 1.97 -24.73
CA ASN A 165 14.61 3.14 -24.71
C ASN A 165 13.98 4.34 -24.02
N GLN A 166 12.80 4.17 -23.40
CA GLN A 166 12.11 5.24 -22.71
C GLN A 166 12.89 5.71 -21.50
N LYS A 167 13.06 7.02 -21.39
CA LYS A 167 13.65 7.65 -20.21
C LYS A 167 12.70 8.70 -19.65
N ILE A 168 12.94 9.08 -18.44
CA ILE A 168 12.19 10.10 -17.71
C ILE A 168 13.15 11.24 -17.41
N VAL A 169 12.70 12.45 -17.62
CA VAL A 169 13.49 13.67 -17.47
C VAL A 169 12.61 14.79 -16.93
N VAL A 170 13.21 15.79 -16.31
CA VAL A 170 12.50 17.00 -15.87
C VAL A 170 11.82 17.66 -17.08
N ALA A 171 10.59 18.11 -16.89
CA ALA A 171 9.90 18.90 -17.89
C ALA A 171 10.55 20.29 -17.95
N ASP A 172 10.84 20.79 -19.17
CA ASP A 172 11.26 22.18 -19.34
C ASP A 172 10.03 23.07 -19.08
N ASN A 173 10.16 24.02 -18.19
CA ASN A 173 9.20 25.11 -18.00
C ASN A 173 9.40 26.16 -19.08
#